data_96b7fc7cf23a49e5100929673febe23e
#
_entry.id   96b7fc7cf23a49e5100929673febe23e
#
_cell.length_a   1.000
_cell.length_b   1.000
_cell.length_c   1.000
_cell.angle_alpha   90.00
_cell.angle_beta   90.00
_cell.angle_gamma   90.00
#
_symmetry.space_group_name_H-M   'P 1'
#
loop_
_entity.id
_entity.type
_entity.pdbx_description
1 polymer ?
#
loop_
_entity_poly.entity_id
_entity_poly.type
_entity_poly.pdbx_seq_one_letter_code
_entity_poly.pdbx_strand_id
1 'polypeptide(L)'
;WTNGVNTGRLTMNEFVAVTSTNIAKALNVYPQKGAILEGADADIVVWDPDREKTISSKNQQSAIDYNVFEGFSVKGLPRFTLTKGYVAIQENEINTREGHGSFVERKPFSATNKALSTWKELTAPRKVIRDPNNMPAGV
;
A
#
# COMPACT_ATOMS: atom_id res chain seq x y z
N TRP A 1 2.94 -9.01 -10.03
CA TRP A 1 3.83 -9.15 -11.18
C TRP A 1 3.24 -10.10 -12.21
N THR A 2 2.92 -11.34 -11.84
CA THR A 2 2.40 -12.37 -12.75
C THR A 2 1.22 -11.90 -13.59
N ASN A 3 0.18 -11.35 -12.95
CA ASN A 3 -1.06 -10.93 -13.62
C ASN A 3 -1.05 -9.48 -14.11
N GLY A 4 -0.02 -8.72 -13.78
CA GLY A 4 0.16 -7.33 -14.19
C GLY A 4 1.23 -7.21 -15.28
N VAL A 5 2.49 -7.36 -14.88
CA VAL A 5 3.66 -7.12 -15.77
C VAL A 5 3.80 -8.23 -16.82
N ASN A 6 3.75 -9.51 -16.41
CA ASN A 6 3.92 -10.62 -17.35
C ASN A 6 2.79 -10.72 -18.38
N THR A 7 1.61 -10.17 -18.09
CA THR A 7 0.48 -10.13 -19.04
C THR A 7 0.44 -8.84 -19.88
N GLY A 8 1.37 -7.92 -19.68
CA GLY A 8 1.41 -6.63 -20.37
C GLY A 8 0.35 -5.62 -19.92
N ARG A 9 -0.39 -5.88 -18.83
CA ARG A 9 -1.38 -4.95 -18.27
C ARG A 9 -0.73 -3.77 -17.56
N LEU A 10 0.47 -3.96 -17.04
CA LEU A 10 1.28 -2.95 -16.37
C LEU A 10 2.70 -3.00 -16.91
N THR A 11 3.30 -1.86 -17.10
CA THR A 11 4.75 -1.73 -17.23
C THR A 11 5.43 -1.94 -15.88
N MET A 12 6.72 -2.21 -15.87
CA MET A 12 7.51 -2.30 -14.63
C MET A 12 7.42 -1.01 -13.80
N ASN A 13 7.44 0.15 -14.45
CA ASN A 13 7.31 1.44 -13.77
C ASN A 13 5.94 1.63 -13.14
N GLU A 14 4.88 1.24 -13.82
CA GLU A 14 3.52 1.28 -13.26
C GLU A 14 3.38 0.30 -12.08
N PHE A 15 3.97 -0.88 -12.16
CA PHE A 15 4.00 -1.82 -11.04
C PHE A 15 4.64 -1.17 -9.80
N VAL A 16 5.81 -0.54 -9.94
CA VAL A 16 6.47 0.19 -8.84
C VAL A 16 5.60 1.35 -8.36
N ALA A 17 4.98 2.09 -9.27
CA ALA A 17 4.11 3.19 -8.91
C ALA A 17 2.92 2.75 -8.05
N VAL A 18 2.20 1.70 -8.43
CA VAL A 18 0.99 1.25 -7.71
C VAL A 18 1.31 0.49 -6.42
N THR A 19 2.47 -0.17 -6.32
CA THR A 19 2.85 -0.95 -5.13
C THR A 19 3.66 -0.16 -4.10
N SER A 20 4.25 0.98 -4.47
CA SER A 20 5.14 1.74 -3.60
C SER A 20 4.91 3.25 -3.67
N THR A 21 5.29 3.90 -4.78
CA THR A 21 5.37 5.36 -4.85
C THR A 21 4.02 6.07 -4.63
N ASN A 22 2.94 5.58 -5.25
CA ASN A 22 1.62 6.18 -5.12
C ASN A 22 1.04 5.99 -3.71
N ILE A 23 1.32 4.84 -3.09
CA ILE A 23 0.95 4.57 -1.70
C ILE A 23 1.67 5.54 -0.76
N ALA A 24 2.98 5.74 -0.95
CA ALA A 24 3.76 6.68 -0.14
C ALA A 24 3.26 8.13 -0.30
N LYS A 25 2.86 8.53 -1.51
CA LYS A 25 2.23 9.84 -1.77
C LYS A 25 0.86 9.96 -1.09
N ALA A 26 0.01 8.94 -1.21
CA ALA A 26 -1.32 8.92 -0.59
C ALA A 26 -1.24 8.99 0.95
N LEU A 27 -0.23 8.36 1.53
CA LEU A 27 0.04 8.39 2.97
C LEU A 27 0.81 9.63 3.43
N ASN A 28 1.22 10.51 2.52
CA ASN A 28 2.03 11.70 2.78
C ASN A 28 3.38 11.40 3.48
N VAL A 29 4.03 10.31 3.09
CA VAL A 29 5.37 9.93 3.55
C VAL A 29 6.42 9.93 2.43
N TYR A 30 6.02 10.31 1.20
CA TYR A 30 6.93 10.53 0.07
C TYR A 30 7.68 11.86 0.25
N PRO A 31 8.99 11.99 -0.07
CA PRO A 31 9.87 10.97 -0.67
C PRO A 31 10.65 10.12 0.36
N GLN A 32 10.42 10.29 1.66
CA GLN A 32 11.10 9.48 2.69
C GLN A 32 10.88 7.98 2.45
N LYS A 33 9.67 7.61 2.04
CA LYS A 33 9.28 6.27 1.57
C LYS A 33 8.84 6.33 0.10
N GLY A 34 8.92 5.19 -0.60
CA GLY A 34 8.43 5.06 -1.97
C GLY A 34 9.31 5.66 -3.05
N ALA A 35 10.58 5.96 -2.74
CA ALA A 35 11.59 6.43 -3.66
C ALA A 35 12.97 5.86 -3.29
N ILE A 36 13.83 5.68 -4.30
CA ILE A 36 15.25 5.39 -4.12
C ILE A 36 16.00 6.70 -4.43
N LEU A 37 16.19 7.50 -3.39
CA LEU A 37 16.83 8.82 -3.46
C LEU A 37 17.75 9.01 -2.27
N GLU A 38 18.73 9.89 -2.43
CA GLU A 38 19.56 10.33 -1.30
C GLU A 38 18.70 10.99 -0.22
N GLY A 39 18.84 10.55 1.04
CA GLY A 39 18.04 11.00 2.17
C GLY A 39 16.71 10.26 2.37
N ALA A 40 16.30 9.37 1.44
CA ALA A 40 15.18 8.47 1.65
C ALA A 40 15.59 7.25 2.49
N ASP A 41 14.60 6.60 3.13
CA ASP A 41 14.85 5.34 3.82
C ASP A 41 15.17 4.24 2.80
N ALA A 42 16.20 3.45 3.08
CA ALA A 42 16.61 2.34 2.22
C ALA A 42 15.72 1.11 2.43
N ASP A 43 14.41 1.28 2.17
CA ASP A 43 13.42 0.21 2.11
C ASP A 43 13.34 -0.27 0.66
N ILE A 44 14.08 -1.31 0.34
CA ILE A 44 14.35 -1.72 -1.04
C ILE A 44 13.97 -3.19 -1.23
N VAL A 45 13.30 -3.47 -2.33
CA VAL A 45 13.04 -4.84 -2.78
C VAL A 45 13.84 -5.10 -4.05
N VAL A 46 14.70 -6.12 -4.02
CA VAL A 46 15.38 -6.64 -5.22
C VAL A 46 14.50 -7.75 -5.78
N TRP A 47 14.00 -7.53 -6.98
CA TRP A 47 13.04 -8.38 -7.65
C TRP A 47 13.71 -9.29 -8.68
N ASP A 48 13.38 -10.57 -8.66
CA ASP A 48 13.75 -11.53 -9.68
C ASP A 48 12.53 -11.82 -10.58
N PRO A 49 12.54 -11.36 -11.84
CA PRO A 49 11.36 -11.47 -12.73
C PRO A 49 11.13 -12.91 -13.21
N ASP A 50 12.14 -13.77 -13.16
CA ASP A 50 12.08 -15.13 -13.72
C ASP A 50 11.81 -16.20 -12.68
N ARG A 51 11.96 -15.88 -11.41
CA ARG A 51 11.73 -16.82 -10.32
C ARG A 51 10.27 -17.25 -10.25
N GLU A 52 10.05 -18.55 -10.10
CA GLU A 52 8.70 -19.13 -10.04
C GLU A 52 8.42 -19.76 -8.67
N LYS A 53 7.14 -19.76 -8.29
CA LYS A 53 6.66 -20.37 -7.05
C LYS A 53 5.20 -20.76 -7.21
N THR A 54 4.80 -21.90 -6.66
CA THR A 54 3.40 -22.20 -6.39
C THR A 54 3.06 -21.74 -4.99
N ILE A 55 2.03 -20.89 -4.87
CA ILE A 55 1.59 -20.35 -3.58
C ILE A 55 0.97 -21.48 -2.76
N SER A 56 1.36 -21.57 -1.50
CA SER A 56 0.78 -22.48 -0.52
C SER A 56 0.88 -21.90 0.88
N SER A 57 -0.08 -22.21 1.73
CA SER A 57 -0.03 -21.87 3.17
C SER A 57 1.25 -22.40 3.84
N LYS A 58 1.81 -23.51 3.34
CA LYS A 58 3.04 -24.13 3.86
C LYS A 58 4.32 -23.38 3.51
N ASN A 59 4.31 -22.55 2.46
CA ASN A 59 5.49 -21.83 1.98
C ASN A 59 5.39 -20.31 2.10
N GLN A 60 4.47 -19.83 2.90
CA GLN A 60 4.31 -18.42 3.26
C GLN A 60 4.67 -18.20 4.73
N GLN A 61 4.92 -16.93 5.09
CA GLN A 61 5.38 -16.54 6.43
C GLN A 61 4.25 -16.09 7.36
N SER A 62 2.99 -16.28 6.98
CA SER A 62 1.84 -15.95 7.83
C SER A 62 1.53 -17.10 8.78
N ALA A 63 0.99 -16.77 9.97
CA ALA A 63 0.62 -17.75 11.00
C ALA A 63 -0.71 -18.46 10.75
N ILE A 64 -1.37 -18.23 9.61
CA ILE A 64 -2.62 -18.88 9.22
C ILE A 64 -2.34 -20.16 8.40
N ASP A 65 -3.25 -21.11 8.49
CA ASP A 65 -3.14 -22.44 7.90
C ASP A 65 -3.76 -22.57 6.50
N TYR A 66 -4.25 -21.47 5.93
CA TYR A 66 -4.81 -21.41 4.58
C TYR A 66 -4.29 -20.23 3.77
N ASN A 67 -4.43 -20.29 2.45
CA ASN A 67 -4.16 -19.18 1.54
C ASN A 67 -5.23 -19.12 0.46
N VAL A 68 -5.84 -17.93 0.24
CA VAL A 68 -6.87 -17.74 -0.79
C VAL A 68 -6.34 -17.95 -2.21
N PHE A 69 -5.03 -17.93 -2.40
CA PHE A 69 -4.34 -18.19 -3.66
C PHE A 69 -3.65 -19.56 -3.68
N GLU A 70 -4.07 -20.49 -2.82
CA GLU A 70 -3.48 -21.83 -2.75
C GLU A 70 -3.45 -22.50 -4.14
N GLY A 71 -2.30 -23.03 -4.54
CA GLY A 71 -2.12 -23.69 -5.84
C GLY A 71 -1.85 -22.76 -7.02
N PHE A 72 -1.91 -21.43 -6.86
CA PHE A 72 -1.56 -20.50 -7.93
C PHE A 72 -0.06 -20.52 -8.22
N SER A 73 0.31 -20.75 -9.49
CA SER A 73 1.69 -20.59 -9.96
C SER A 73 1.94 -19.13 -10.29
N VAL A 74 2.98 -18.56 -9.72
CA VAL A 74 3.40 -17.17 -9.92
C VAL A 74 4.82 -17.10 -10.43
N LYS A 75 5.08 -16.13 -11.31
CA LYS A 75 6.40 -15.83 -11.86
C LYS A 75 6.73 -14.36 -11.58
N GLY A 76 7.94 -14.13 -11.07
CA GLY A 76 8.42 -12.86 -10.56
C GLY A 76 8.22 -12.78 -9.04
N LEU A 77 9.31 -12.79 -8.29
CA LEU A 77 9.32 -12.82 -6.83
C LEU A 77 10.42 -11.93 -6.25
N PRO A 78 10.24 -11.40 -5.04
CA PRO A 78 11.33 -10.73 -4.34
C PRO A 78 12.44 -11.74 -4.01
N ARG A 79 13.68 -11.32 -4.25
CA ARG A 79 14.90 -12.06 -3.88
C ARG A 79 15.49 -11.54 -2.57
N PHE A 80 15.54 -10.20 -2.44
CA PHE A 80 15.94 -9.53 -1.20
C PHE A 80 14.90 -8.48 -0.82
N THR A 81 14.66 -8.35 0.47
CA THR A 81 13.89 -7.24 1.04
C THR A 81 14.74 -6.56 2.10
N LEU A 82 15.01 -5.29 1.90
CA LEU A 82 15.77 -4.45 2.83
C LEU A 82 14.81 -3.49 3.54
N THR A 83 15.04 -3.31 4.83
CA THR A 83 14.37 -2.28 5.64
C THR A 83 15.43 -1.40 6.27
N LYS A 84 15.42 -0.10 5.97
CA LYS A 84 16.44 0.85 6.41
C LYS A 84 17.87 0.35 6.18
N GLY A 85 18.12 -0.24 5.01
CA GLY A 85 19.42 -0.79 4.63
C GLY A 85 19.77 -2.15 5.24
N TYR A 86 18.96 -2.68 6.14
CA TYR A 86 19.16 -4.01 6.71
C TYR A 86 18.45 -5.07 5.86
N VAL A 87 19.13 -6.15 5.50
CA VAL A 87 18.56 -7.26 4.73
C VAL A 87 17.68 -8.11 5.65
N ALA A 88 16.37 -7.83 5.62
CA ALA A 88 15.38 -8.51 6.44
C ALA A 88 14.96 -9.86 5.86
N ILE A 89 14.96 -10.00 4.53
CA ILE A 89 14.65 -11.24 3.83
C ILE A 89 15.68 -11.45 2.72
N GLN A 90 16.23 -12.66 2.67
CA GLN A 90 17.14 -13.10 1.63
C GLN A 90 16.75 -14.51 1.20
N GLU A 91 16.48 -14.74 -0.11
CA GLU A 91 16.17 -16.06 -0.68
C GLU A 91 15.07 -16.84 0.08
N ASN A 92 14.07 -16.17 0.63
CA ASN A 92 13.01 -16.63 1.53
C ASN A 92 13.44 -16.89 2.99
N GLU A 93 14.69 -16.72 3.35
CA GLU A 93 15.12 -16.75 4.74
C GLU A 93 14.83 -15.41 5.42
N ILE A 94 14.26 -15.48 6.62
CA ILE A 94 13.92 -14.31 7.40
C ILE A 94 15.06 -14.03 8.39
N ASN A 95 15.62 -12.82 8.27
CA ASN A 95 16.66 -12.28 9.15
C ASN A 95 16.09 -11.05 9.87
N THR A 96 15.03 -11.23 10.66
CA THR A 96 14.43 -10.10 11.37
C THR A 96 15.27 -9.69 12.57
N ARG A 97 15.31 -8.38 12.82
CA ARG A 97 15.97 -7.78 13.98
C ARG A 97 14.92 -7.09 14.84
N GLU A 98 14.75 -7.56 16.07
CA GLU A 98 13.83 -6.95 17.01
C GLU A 98 14.22 -5.47 17.28
N GLY A 99 13.22 -4.60 17.35
CA GLY A 99 13.42 -3.16 17.58
C GLY A 99 14.00 -2.39 16.39
N HIS A 100 14.17 -3.01 15.21
CA HIS A 100 14.71 -2.31 14.02
C HIS A 100 13.75 -1.27 13.43
N GLY A 101 12.45 -1.49 13.56
CA GLY A 101 11.42 -0.58 13.07
C GLY A 101 11.39 0.74 13.85
N SER A 102 11.00 1.83 13.18
CA SER A 102 10.70 3.11 13.83
C SER A 102 9.46 3.72 13.24
N PHE A 103 8.77 4.51 14.06
CA PHE A 103 7.63 5.28 13.58
C PHE A 103 8.06 6.32 12.55
N VAL A 104 7.30 6.43 11.46
CA VAL A 104 7.49 7.47 10.44
C VAL A 104 6.48 8.57 10.69
N GLU A 105 6.97 9.74 11.11
CA GLU A 105 6.12 10.90 11.32
C GLU A 105 5.62 11.44 9.99
N ARG A 106 4.31 11.63 9.90
CA ARG A 106 3.62 12.18 8.73
C ARG A 106 3.18 13.61 9.01
N LYS A 107 3.50 14.51 8.09
CA LYS A 107 2.98 15.88 8.14
C LYS A 107 1.47 15.91 7.83
N PRO A 108 0.72 16.92 8.29
CA PRO A 108 -0.67 17.10 7.89
C PRO A 108 -0.82 17.11 6.36
N PHE A 109 -1.83 16.41 5.86
CA PHE A 109 -2.09 16.31 4.43
C PHE A 109 -3.29 17.18 4.06
N SER A 110 -3.04 18.31 3.41
CA SER A 110 -4.04 19.35 3.10
C SER A 110 -5.25 18.83 2.34
N ALA A 111 -5.06 17.91 1.39
CA ALA A 111 -6.16 17.30 0.64
C ALA A 111 -7.12 16.51 1.53
N THR A 112 -6.61 15.73 2.47
CA THR A 112 -7.42 14.98 3.44
C THR A 112 -8.14 15.93 4.39
N ASN A 113 -7.47 16.98 4.88
CA ASN A 113 -8.07 17.97 5.77
C ASN A 113 -9.21 18.73 5.08
N LYS A 114 -9.03 19.13 3.80
CA LYS A 114 -10.08 19.77 3.01
C LYS A 114 -11.28 18.82 2.80
N ALA A 115 -11.04 17.57 2.44
CA ALA A 115 -12.08 16.56 2.28
C ALA A 115 -12.87 16.37 3.59
N LEU A 116 -12.20 16.35 4.74
CA LEU A 116 -12.84 16.23 6.05
C LEU A 116 -13.69 17.45 6.39
N SER A 117 -13.23 18.67 6.06
CA SER A 117 -14.03 19.89 6.25
C SER A 117 -15.29 19.85 5.41
N THR A 118 -15.16 19.54 4.12
CA THR A 118 -16.31 19.39 3.21
C THR A 118 -17.29 18.33 3.70
N TRP A 119 -16.77 17.19 4.18
CA TRP A 119 -17.60 16.13 4.77
C TRP A 119 -18.40 16.64 5.97
N LYS A 120 -17.75 17.34 6.90
CA LYS A 120 -18.42 17.93 8.07
C LYS A 120 -19.53 18.90 7.69
N GLU A 121 -19.32 19.73 6.67
CA GLU A 121 -20.34 20.65 6.15
C GLU A 121 -21.52 19.90 5.54
N LEU A 122 -21.26 18.89 4.70
CA LEU A 122 -22.28 18.09 4.03
C LEU A 122 -23.11 17.25 5.01
N THR A 123 -22.50 16.77 6.09
CA THR A 123 -23.15 15.92 7.10
C THR A 123 -23.65 16.70 8.31
N ALA A 124 -23.51 18.03 8.33
CA ALA A 124 -24.01 18.85 9.43
C ALA A 124 -25.53 18.67 9.59
N PRO A 125 -26.03 18.58 10.83
CA PRO A 125 -27.46 18.45 11.07
C PRO A 125 -28.21 19.62 10.45
N ARG A 126 -29.24 19.33 9.66
CA ARG A 126 -30.13 20.34 9.07
C ARG A 126 -31.46 20.32 9.78
N LYS A 127 -32.06 21.54 9.98
CA LYS A 127 -33.38 21.64 10.53
C LYS A 127 -34.39 20.99 9.58
N VAL A 128 -35.10 19.99 10.07
CA VAL A 128 -36.20 19.39 9.31
C VAL A 128 -37.48 20.23 9.56
N ILE A 129 -38.02 20.83 8.50
CA ILE A 129 -39.30 21.50 8.52
C ILE A 129 -40.37 20.42 8.40
N ARG A 130 -41.12 20.16 9.46
CA ARG A 130 -42.19 19.14 9.49
C ARG A 130 -43.59 19.70 9.29
N ASP A 131 -43.71 21.02 9.07
CA ASP A 131 -45.00 21.65 8.75
C ASP A 131 -45.31 21.46 7.27
N PRO A 132 -46.39 20.71 6.92
CA PRO A 132 -46.75 20.48 5.51
C PRO A 132 -47.11 21.77 4.76
N ASN A 133 -47.51 22.84 5.49
CA ASN A 133 -47.86 24.13 4.90
C ASN A 133 -46.65 25.04 4.70
N ASN A 134 -45.50 24.64 5.14
CA ASN A 134 -44.25 25.42 5.06
C ASN A 134 -43.15 24.71 4.29
N MET A 135 -43.54 23.87 3.34
CA MET A 135 -42.59 23.25 2.41
C MET A 135 -42.15 24.25 1.35
N PRO A 136 -40.83 24.41 1.11
CA PRO A 136 -40.40 25.25 0.00
C PRO A 136 -40.93 24.68 -1.31
N ALA A 137 -41.54 25.51 -2.13
CA ALA A 137 -41.98 25.13 -3.46
C ALA A 137 -40.76 24.68 -4.29
N GLY A 138 -40.72 23.43 -4.69
CA GLY A 138 -39.71 22.94 -5.61
C GLY A 138 -38.68 21.95 -5.05
N VAL A 139 -39.08 20.97 -4.25
CA VAL A 139 -38.34 19.74 -3.99
C VAL A 139 -39.10 18.58 -4.62
#